data_42c7401fb64d9b13d7becb1428b67844
#
_entry.id   42c7401fb64d9b13d7becb1428b67844
#
_cell.length_a   1.000
_cell.length_b   1.000
_cell.length_c   1.000
_cell.angle_alpha   90.00
_cell.angle_beta   90.00
_cell.angle_gamma   90.00
#
_symmetry.space_group_name_H-M   'P 1'
#
loop_
_entity.id
_entity.type
_entity.pdbx_description
1 polymer ?
#
loop_
_entity_poly.entity_id
_entity_poly.type
_entity_poly.pdbx_seq_one_letter_code
_entity_poly.pdbx_strand_id
1 'polypeptide(L)'
;QKKSAWVSQVTLYGYLKTRMGAKYVLMFEDEIFLGSINKAKWNIYSVALQDLTFYAISFLKNIRNQHDTEKANEIYFQILDNELQKNEMPNEIYENAKKKFLERYQNINWNEYHESLPFNTSALSLYEWSPIAEELKSLDKKIVLNSMILKWDNVKKEFICLLYTSD
;
A
#
# COMPACT_ATOMS: atom_id res chain seq x y z
N GLN A 1 1.46 -2.28 9.66
CA GLN A 1 0.11 -2.74 9.35
C GLN A 1 -0.90 -1.58 9.34
N LYS A 2 -1.21 -0.94 10.50
CA LYS A 2 -2.21 0.14 10.61
C LYS A 2 -1.98 1.31 9.65
N LYS A 3 -0.74 1.75 9.46
CA LYS A 3 -0.41 2.85 8.55
C LYS A 3 -0.65 2.48 7.08
N SER A 4 -0.28 1.28 6.65
CA SER A 4 -0.56 0.80 5.29
C SER A 4 -2.07 0.72 5.03
N ALA A 5 -2.85 0.18 5.97
CA ALA A 5 -4.30 0.12 5.86
C ALA A 5 -4.92 1.53 5.78
N TRP A 6 -4.47 2.45 6.64
CA TRP A 6 -4.95 3.83 6.64
C TRP A 6 -4.65 4.54 5.32
N VAL A 7 -3.39 4.51 4.83
CA VAL A 7 -3.01 5.16 3.56
C VAL A 7 -3.84 4.60 2.41
N SER A 8 -3.96 3.27 2.29
CA SER A 8 -4.71 2.62 1.22
C SER A 8 -6.18 3.03 1.21
N GLN A 9 -6.82 3.02 2.37
CA GLN A 9 -8.25 3.34 2.49
C GLN A 9 -8.52 4.82 2.25
N VAL A 10 -7.76 5.71 2.91
CA VAL A 10 -7.98 7.17 2.78
C VAL A 10 -7.76 7.62 1.33
N THR A 11 -6.77 7.08 0.65
CA THR A 11 -6.51 7.46 -0.75
C THR A 11 -7.53 6.87 -1.71
N LEU A 12 -7.92 5.60 -1.54
CA LEU A 12 -8.95 4.97 -2.38
C LEU A 12 -10.29 5.68 -2.22
N TYR A 13 -10.81 5.77 -0.99
CA TYR A 13 -12.11 6.39 -0.75
C TYR A 13 -12.12 7.90 -1.07
N GLY A 14 -11.01 8.60 -0.81
CA GLY A 14 -10.84 10.00 -1.20
C GLY A 14 -10.93 10.20 -2.71
N TYR A 15 -10.28 9.35 -3.48
CA TYR A 15 -10.35 9.40 -4.94
C TYR A 15 -11.75 9.09 -5.46
N LEU A 16 -12.38 8.02 -4.96
CA LEU A 16 -13.75 7.67 -5.33
C LEU A 16 -14.74 8.80 -5.03
N LYS A 17 -14.66 9.38 -3.83
CA LYS A 17 -15.51 10.51 -3.44
C LYS A 17 -15.33 11.72 -4.35
N THR A 18 -14.09 12.07 -4.66
CA THR A 18 -13.78 13.21 -5.53
C THR A 18 -14.31 12.97 -6.95
N ARG A 19 -14.15 11.77 -7.49
CA ARG A 19 -14.52 11.47 -8.88
C ARG A 19 -16.02 11.26 -9.06
N MET A 20 -16.70 10.71 -8.09
CA MET A 20 -18.12 10.38 -8.18
C MET A 20 -19.06 11.47 -7.64
N GLY A 21 -18.54 12.39 -6.85
CA GLY A 21 -19.33 13.51 -6.31
C GLY A 21 -20.58 13.03 -5.56
N ALA A 22 -21.74 13.58 -5.89
CA ALA A 22 -23.02 13.23 -5.24
C ALA A 22 -23.42 11.75 -5.41
N LYS A 23 -22.94 11.06 -6.44
CA LYS A 23 -23.22 9.64 -6.67
C LYS A 23 -22.42 8.72 -5.74
N TYR A 24 -21.43 9.23 -5.01
CA TYR A 24 -20.59 8.43 -4.12
C TYR A 24 -21.38 7.65 -3.07
N VAL A 25 -22.44 8.23 -2.52
CA VAL A 25 -23.27 7.57 -1.51
C VAL A 25 -24.07 6.40 -2.11
N LEU A 26 -24.56 6.54 -3.35
CA LEU A 26 -25.34 5.51 -4.04
C LEU A 26 -24.52 4.25 -4.37
N MET A 27 -23.20 4.36 -4.41
CA MET A 27 -22.33 3.22 -4.69
C MET A 27 -22.40 2.13 -3.61
N PHE A 28 -22.69 2.50 -2.37
CA PHE A 28 -22.80 1.56 -1.27
C PHE A 28 -24.09 0.73 -1.30
N GLU A 29 -25.00 1.03 -2.20
CA GLU A 29 -26.21 0.26 -2.49
C GLU A 29 -26.02 -0.75 -3.63
N ASP A 30 -24.91 -0.67 -4.37
CA ASP A 30 -24.55 -1.55 -5.49
C ASP A 30 -23.58 -2.65 -5.04
N GLU A 31 -24.05 -3.88 -4.95
CA GLU A 31 -23.24 -5.04 -4.52
C GLU A 31 -22.06 -5.32 -5.44
N ILE A 32 -22.20 -5.13 -6.77
CA ILE A 32 -21.13 -5.33 -7.74
C ILE A 32 -20.03 -4.31 -7.51
N PHE A 33 -20.41 -3.07 -7.27
CA PHE A 33 -19.47 -2.00 -7.00
C PHE A 33 -18.77 -2.20 -5.65
N LEU A 34 -19.50 -2.60 -4.61
CA LEU A 34 -18.89 -2.97 -3.32
C LEU A 34 -17.89 -4.10 -3.44
N GLY A 35 -18.18 -5.11 -4.23
CA GLY A 35 -17.22 -6.18 -4.55
C GLY A 35 -15.95 -5.65 -5.21
N SER A 36 -16.09 -4.72 -6.15
CA SER A 36 -14.96 -4.06 -6.82
C SER A 36 -14.12 -3.20 -5.86
N ILE A 37 -14.77 -2.46 -4.96
CA ILE A 37 -14.09 -1.69 -3.90
C ILE A 37 -13.33 -2.63 -2.96
N ASN A 38 -13.94 -3.72 -2.52
CA ASN A 38 -13.28 -4.67 -1.63
C ASN A 38 -12.06 -5.30 -2.27
N LYS A 39 -12.15 -5.69 -3.54
CA LYS A 39 -11.01 -6.19 -4.31
C LYS A 39 -9.91 -5.15 -4.45
N ALA A 40 -10.26 -3.91 -4.77
CA ALA A 40 -9.32 -2.79 -4.85
C ALA A 40 -8.61 -2.55 -3.50
N LYS A 41 -9.37 -2.47 -2.42
CA LYS A 41 -8.86 -2.27 -1.06
C LYS A 41 -7.77 -3.28 -0.70
N TRP A 42 -8.01 -4.56 -0.91
CA TRP A 42 -7.05 -5.61 -0.56
C TRP A 42 -5.79 -5.59 -1.44
N ASN A 43 -5.94 -5.36 -2.76
CA ASN A 43 -4.80 -5.26 -3.65
C ASN A 43 -3.92 -4.04 -3.36
N ILE A 44 -4.53 -2.88 -3.13
CA ILE A 44 -3.79 -1.66 -2.79
C ILE A 44 -3.09 -1.82 -1.42
N TYR A 45 -3.80 -2.36 -0.43
CA TYR A 45 -3.26 -2.58 0.92
C TYR A 45 -2.06 -3.53 0.91
N SER A 46 -2.14 -4.66 0.21
CA SER A 46 -1.05 -5.63 0.16
C SER A 46 0.24 -5.03 -0.42
N VAL A 47 0.13 -4.20 -1.46
CA VAL A 47 1.27 -3.49 -2.06
C VAL A 47 1.77 -2.36 -1.15
N ALA A 48 0.87 -1.62 -0.51
CA ALA A 48 1.23 -0.59 0.46
C ALA A 48 1.99 -1.17 1.67
N LEU A 49 1.61 -2.38 2.09
CA LEU A 49 2.32 -3.11 3.14
C LEU A 49 3.73 -3.54 2.69
N GLN A 50 3.87 -4.00 1.42
CA GLN A 50 5.18 -4.32 0.83
C GLN A 50 6.10 -3.10 0.84
N ASP A 51 5.62 -1.99 0.28
CA ASP A 51 6.41 -0.76 0.19
C ASP A 51 6.88 -0.27 1.57
N LEU A 52 5.97 -0.30 2.57
CA LEU A 52 6.34 0.11 3.92
C LEU A 52 7.34 -0.86 4.57
N THR A 53 7.19 -2.17 4.35
CA THR A 53 8.11 -3.18 4.86
C THR A 53 9.50 -2.98 4.27
N PHE A 54 9.59 -2.84 2.95
CA PHE A 54 10.85 -2.61 2.27
C PHE A 54 11.51 -1.29 2.66
N TYR A 55 10.72 -0.22 2.77
CA TYR A 55 11.21 1.08 3.23
C TYR A 55 11.80 0.99 4.63
N ALA A 56 11.07 0.41 5.58
CA ALA A 56 11.52 0.32 6.96
C ALA A 56 12.82 -0.49 7.10
N ILE A 57 12.91 -1.66 6.46
CA ILE A 57 14.10 -2.51 6.51
C ILE A 57 15.29 -1.85 5.80
N SER A 58 15.08 -1.24 4.61
CA SER A 58 16.13 -0.50 3.91
C SER A 58 16.64 0.68 4.75
N PHE A 59 15.74 1.44 5.37
CA PHE A 59 16.10 2.56 6.23
C PHE A 59 16.92 2.10 7.46
N LEU A 60 16.46 1.08 8.17
CA LEU A 60 17.18 0.54 9.34
C LEU A 60 18.55 -0.02 8.97
N LYS A 61 18.66 -0.67 7.81
CA LYS A 61 19.96 -1.15 7.30
C LYS A 61 20.95 -0.02 7.12
N ASN A 62 20.53 1.08 6.50
CA ASN A 62 21.45 2.15 6.10
C ASN A 62 21.71 3.19 7.19
N ILE A 63 20.73 3.45 8.06
CA ILE A 63 20.81 4.48 9.10
C ILE A 63 21.23 3.89 10.46
N ARG A 64 20.81 2.65 10.76
CA ARG A 64 21.08 1.98 12.04
C ARG A 64 22.08 0.81 11.94
N ASN A 65 22.66 0.53 10.76
CA ASN A 65 23.52 -0.62 10.50
C ASN A 65 22.89 -1.98 10.86
N GLN A 66 21.57 -2.09 10.75
CA GLN A 66 20.85 -3.35 10.98
C GLN A 66 20.76 -4.12 9.66
N HIS A 67 21.58 -5.16 9.51
CA HIS A 67 21.72 -5.90 8.23
C HIS A 67 20.72 -7.04 8.04
N ASP A 68 19.75 -7.20 8.92
CA ASP A 68 18.80 -8.30 8.91
C ASP A 68 17.64 -8.06 7.92
N THR A 69 17.95 -8.19 6.62
CA THR A 69 16.96 -8.00 5.56
C THR A 69 15.95 -9.15 5.47
N GLU A 70 16.25 -10.31 6.06
CA GLU A 70 15.36 -11.48 6.10
C GLU A 70 14.09 -11.20 6.92
N LYS A 71 14.19 -10.31 7.89
CA LYS A 71 13.02 -9.84 8.66
C LYS A 71 11.89 -9.26 7.79
N ALA A 72 12.20 -8.77 6.60
CA ALA A 72 11.16 -8.30 5.69
C ALA A 72 10.18 -9.41 5.32
N ASN A 73 10.67 -10.63 5.05
CA ASN A 73 9.84 -11.79 4.78
C ASN A 73 8.98 -12.15 5.98
N GLU A 74 9.59 -12.27 7.16
CA GLU A 74 8.90 -12.67 8.39
C GLU A 74 7.78 -11.69 8.73
N ILE A 75 8.08 -10.38 8.74
CA ILE A 75 7.12 -9.33 9.07
C ILE A 75 5.96 -9.32 8.06
N TYR A 76 6.28 -9.34 6.77
CA TYR A 76 5.26 -9.26 5.74
C TYR A 76 4.32 -10.47 5.78
N PHE A 77 4.86 -11.69 5.83
CA PHE A 77 4.04 -12.91 5.84
C PHE A 77 3.24 -13.07 7.13
N GLN A 78 3.82 -12.75 8.29
CA GLN A 78 3.08 -12.78 9.55
C GLN A 78 1.85 -11.84 9.51
N ILE A 79 2.00 -10.65 8.96
CA ILE A 79 0.88 -9.70 8.83
C ILE A 79 -0.13 -10.24 7.83
N LEU A 80 0.32 -10.73 6.68
CA LEU A 80 -0.55 -11.23 5.62
C LEU A 80 -1.36 -12.46 6.06
N ASP A 81 -0.73 -13.39 6.79
CA ASP A 81 -1.39 -14.54 7.39
C ASP A 81 -2.49 -14.13 8.39
N ASN A 82 -2.23 -13.10 9.20
CA ASN A 82 -3.24 -12.54 10.09
C ASN A 82 -4.42 -11.91 9.33
N GLU A 83 -4.16 -11.25 8.19
CA GLU A 83 -5.23 -10.68 7.35
C GLU A 83 -6.11 -11.78 6.74
N LEU A 84 -5.51 -12.86 6.29
CA LEU A 84 -6.25 -14.02 5.78
C LEU A 84 -7.13 -14.66 6.86
N GLN A 85 -6.56 -14.90 8.05
CA GLN A 85 -7.23 -15.66 9.12
C GLN A 85 -8.26 -14.84 9.89
N LYS A 86 -8.02 -13.53 10.12
CA LYS A 86 -8.83 -12.71 11.03
C LYS A 86 -9.66 -11.64 10.34
N ASN A 87 -9.27 -11.20 9.15
CA ASN A 87 -9.87 -10.07 8.47
C ASN A 87 -10.48 -10.44 7.10
N GLU A 88 -10.64 -11.73 6.84
CA GLU A 88 -11.33 -12.26 5.65
C GLU A 88 -10.71 -11.80 4.32
N MET A 89 -9.38 -11.67 4.28
CA MET A 89 -8.69 -11.40 3.03
C MET A 89 -8.96 -12.54 2.04
N PRO A 90 -9.37 -12.25 0.78
CA PRO A 90 -9.61 -13.30 -0.21
C PRO A 90 -8.34 -14.10 -0.49
N ASN A 91 -8.44 -15.45 -0.52
CA ASN A 91 -7.29 -16.34 -0.70
C ASN A 91 -6.53 -16.08 -2.00
N GLU A 92 -7.24 -15.78 -3.10
CA GLU A 92 -6.62 -15.41 -4.38
C GLU A 92 -5.72 -14.18 -4.26
N ILE A 93 -6.16 -13.16 -3.52
CA ILE A 93 -5.38 -11.93 -3.31
C ILE A 93 -4.19 -12.22 -2.41
N TYR A 94 -4.37 -13.03 -1.36
CA TYR A 94 -3.30 -13.46 -0.47
C TYR A 94 -2.18 -14.18 -1.22
N GLU A 95 -2.49 -15.19 -2.04
CA GLU A 95 -1.48 -15.94 -2.81
C GLU A 95 -0.76 -15.04 -3.83
N ASN A 96 -1.50 -14.15 -4.51
CA ASN A 96 -0.92 -13.20 -5.45
C ASN A 96 0.00 -12.18 -4.73
N ALA A 97 -0.39 -11.72 -3.55
CA ALA A 97 0.41 -10.80 -2.74
C ALA A 97 1.73 -11.43 -2.29
N LYS A 98 1.70 -12.71 -1.86
CA LYS A 98 2.91 -13.48 -1.50
C LYS A 98 3.86 -13.61 -2.69
N LYS A 99 3.34 -14.02 -3.84
CA LYS A 99 4.13 -14.17 -5.06
C LYS A 99 4.80 -12.84 -5.46
N LYS A 100 4.04 -11.77 -5.56
CA LYS A 100 4.55 -10.43 -5.90
C LYS A 100 5.58 -9.92 -4.90
N PHE A 101 5.38 -10.20 -3.61
CA PHE A 101 6.35 -9.83 -2.59
C PHE A 101 7.69 -10.52 -2.82
N LEU A 102 7.69 -11.85 -3.04
CA LEU A 102 8.93 -12.60 -3.28
C LEU A 102 9.66 -12.16 -4.54
N GLU A 103 8.93 -11.89 -5.63
CA GLU A 103 9.50 -11.36 -6.87
C GLU A 103 10.19 -10.01 -6.64
N ARG A 104 9.56 -9.13 -5.88
CA ARG A 104 10.14 -7.82 -5.53
C ARG A 104 11.32 -7.95 -4.58
N TYR A 105 11.20 -8.81 -3.56
CA TYR A 105 12.24 -9.06 -2.56
C TYR A 105 13.57 -9.51 -3.19
N GLN A 106 13.52 -10.35 -4.22
CA GLN A 106 14.70 -10.84 -4.94
C GLN A 106 15.42 -9.73 -5.73
N ASN A 107 14.70 -8.69 -6.13
CA ASN A 107 15.21 -7.64 -7.02
C ASN A 107 15.43 -6.29 -6.32
N ILE A 108 15.21 -6.22 -5.01
CA ILE A 108 15.28 -4.96 -4.28
C ILE A 108 16.72 -4.54 -3.99
N ASN A 109 17.04 -3.27 -4.27
CA ASN A 109 18.31 -2.69 -3.83
C ASN A 109 18.14 -2.14 -2.39
N TRP A 110 18.52 -2.93 -1.40
CA TRP A 110 18.39 -2.60 0.01
C TRP A 110 19.19 -1.37 0.45
N ASN A 111 20.20 -0.97 -0.31
CA ASN A 111 21.02 0.19 0.02
C ASN A 111 20.37 1.51 -0.38
N GLU A 112 19.51 1.49 -1.40
CA GLU A 112 18.96 2.69 -2.02
C GLU A 112 17.43 2.77 -1.92
N TYR A 113 16.73 1.67 -1.59
CA TYR A 113 15.27 1.61 -1.67
C TYR A 113 14.58 2.71 -0.87
N HIS A 114 15.07 3.04 0.33
CA HIS A 114 14.48 4.06 1.19
C HIS A 114 14.53 5.49 0.62
N GLU A 115 15.39 5.73 -0.38
CA GLU A 115 15.57 7.03 -1.08
C GLU A 115 14.97 7.02 -2.49
N SER A 116 14.84 5.84 -3.12
CA SER A 116 14.50 5.67 -4.54
C SER A 116 13.00 5.55 -4.81
N LEU A 117 12.19 6.55 -4.45
CA LEU A 117 10.73 6.54 -4.62
C LEU A 117 10.04 5.28 -4.04
N PRO A 118 10.27 4.95 -2.76
CA PRO A 118 9.92 3.66 -2.16
C PRO A 118 8.42 3.33 -2.17
N PHE A 119 7.55 4.30 -2.41
CA PHE A 119 6.10 4.14 -2.40
C PHE A 119 5.44 4.29 -3.78
N ASN A 120 6.25 4.27 -4.84
CA ASN A 120 5.72 4.41 -6.21
C ASN A 120 4.85 3.20 -6.62
N THR A 121 5.20 2.00 -6.15
CA THR A 121 4.43 0.78 -6.49
C THR A 121 3.04 0.80 -5.86
N SER A 122 2.91 1.24 -4.62
CA SER A 122 1.59 1.39 -3.99
C SER A 122 0.75 2.52 -4.64
N ALA A 123 1.40 3.60 -5.07
CA ALA A 123 0.71 4.65 -5.82
C ALA A 123 0.18 4.16 -7.17
N LEU A 124 0.97 3.37 -7.90
CA LEU A 124 0.53 2.71 -9.13
C LEU A 124 -0.61 1.72 -8.85
N SER A 125 -0.53 0.95 -7.77
CA SER A 125 -1.58 0.02 -7.38
C SER A 125 -2.91 0.74 -7.08
N LEU A 126 -2.87 1.92 -6.44
CA LEU A 126 -4.07 2.76 -6.27
C LEU A 126 -4.70 3.13 -7.61
N TYR A 127 -3.88 3.56 -8.56
CA TYR A 127 -4.36 3.91 -9.90
C TYR A 127 -4.96 2.70 -10.63
N GLU A 128 -4.26 1.57 -10.63
CA GLU A 128 -4.67 0.36 -11.34
C GLU A 128 -5.97 -0.24 -10.80
N TRP A 129 -6.08 -0.35 -9.48
CA TRP A 129 -7.20 -1.04 -8.83
C TRP A 129 -8.41 -0.17 -8.53
N SER A 130 -8.30 1.16 -8.59
CA SER A 130 -9.46 2.03 -8.37
C SER A 130 -10.57 1.71 -9.37
N PRO A 131 -11.79 1.39 -8.92
CA PRO A 131 -12.90 0.96 -9.79
C PRO A 131 -13.56 2.16 -10.49
N ILE A 132 -12.79 2.85 -11.30
CA ILE A 132 -13.18 3.99 -12.13
C ILE A 132 -12.90 3.62 -13.58
N ALA A 133 -13.79 4.01 -14.51
CA ALA A 133 -13.62 3.77 -15.92
C ALA A 133 -12.27 4.32 -16.43
N GLU A 134 -11.58 3.57 -17.30
CA GLU A 134 -10.19 3.87 -17.69
C GLU A 134 -10.07 5.24 -18.37
N GLU A 135 -11.07 5.63 -19.16
CA GLU A 135 -11.10 6.93 -19.85
C GLU A 135 -11.08 8.11 -18.87
N LEU A 136 -11.75 7.95 -17.72
CA LEU A 136 -11.78 8.96 -16.65
C LEU A 136 -10.51 8.89 -15.80
N LYS A 137 -10.08 7.69 -15.47
CA LYS A 137 -8.92 7.43 -14.61
C LYS A 137 -7.62 7.91 -15.24
N SER A 138 -7.47 7.77 -16.56
CA SER A 138 -6.29 8.23 -17.30
C SER A 138 -6.05 9.74 -17.18
N LEU A 139 -7.10 10.53 -17.10
CA LEU A 139 -7.02 11.98 -16.90
C LEU A 139 -6.49 12.36 -15.49
N ASP A 140 -6.73 11.50 -14.53
CA ASP A 140 -6.42 11.73 -13.13
C ASP A 140 -5.08 11.12 -12.69
N LYS A 141 -4.39 10.38 -13.56
CA LYS A 141 -3.22 9.57 -13.19
C LYS A 141 -2.23 10.29 -12.29
N LYS A 142 -1.79 11.47 -12.69
CA LYS A 142 -0.80 12.26 -11.93
C LYS A 142 -1.33 12.66 -10.55
N ILE A 143 -2.61 13.05 -10.47
CA ILE A 143 -3.25 13.46 -9.21
C ILE A 143 -3.38 12.27 -8.27
N VAL A 144 -3.80 11.12 -8.79
CA VAL A 144 -3.97 9.88 -8.01
C VAL A 144 -2.63 9.41 -7.45
N LEU A 145 -1.58 9.34 -8.26
CA LEU A 145 -0.25 8.96 -7.81
C LEU A 145 0.26 9.91 -6.73
N ASN A 146 0.19 11.21 -6.95
CA ASN A 146 0.66 12.21 -6.00
C ASN A 146 -0.12 12.19 -4.69
N SER A 147 -1.43 11.91 -4.72
CA SER A 147 -2.25 11.85 -3.50
C SER A 147 -1.77 10.78 -2.53
N MET A 148 -1.35 9.63 -3.03
CA MET A 148 -0.80 8.55 -2.22
C MET A 148 0.62 8.84 -1.74
N ILE A 149 1.47 9.37 -2.59
CA ILE A 149 2.84 9.76 -2.22
C ILE A 149 2.85 10.79 -1.08
N LEU A 150 1.98 11.80 -1.13
CA LEU A 150 1.84 12.79 -0.07
C LEU A 150 1.44 12.17 1.28
N LYS A 151 0.58 11.15 1.28
CA LYS A 151 0.24 10.43 2.52
C LYS A 151 1.43 9.65 3.06
N TRP A 152 2.20 9.02 2.19
CA TRP A 152 3.42 8.31 2.57
C TRP A 152 4.50 9.24 3.13
N ASP A 153 4.63 10.47 2.63
CA ASP A 153 5.56 11.44 3.18
C ASP A 153 5.28 11.77 4.65
N ASN A 154 4.01 11.80 5.04
CA ASN A 154 3.64 11.94 6.44
C ASN A 154 4.01 10.70 7.27
N VAL A 155 3.77 9.50 6.74
CA VAL A 155 4.14 8.24 7.40
C VAL A 155 5.66 8.11 7.57
N LYS A 156 6.44 8.51 6.56
CA LYS A 156 7.92 8.55 6.66
C LYS A 156 8.38 9.47 7.79
N LYS A 157 7.82 10.67 7.89
CA LYS A 157 8.15 11.61 8.98
C LYS A 157 7.85 11.03 10.34
N GLU A 158 6.66 10.42 10.52
CA GLU A 158 6.30 9.75 11.77
C GLU A 158 7.23 8.59 12.10
N PHE A 159 7.57 7.75 11.11
CA PHE A 159 8.49 6.62 11.29
C PHE A 159 9.87 7.10 11.77
N ILE A 160 10.41 8.13 11.14
CA ILE A 160 11.70 8.72 11.52
C ILE A 160 11.62 9.28 12.94
N CYS A 161 10.57 10.05 13.28
CA CYS A 161 10.40 10.59 14.63
C CYS A 161 10.37 9.48 15.69
N LEU A 162 9.64 8.38 15.46
CA LEU A 162 9.56 7.27 16.39
C LEU A 162 10.93 6.62 16.66
N LEU A 163 11.78 6.51 15.63
CA LEU A 163 13.13 5.95 15.78
C LEU A 163 14.06 6.82 16.61
N TYR A 164 13.92 8.14 16.53
CA TYR A 164 14.75 9.08 17.30
C TYR A 164 14.23 9.35 18.72
N THR A 165 12.99 9.01 19.02
CA THR A 165 12.41 9.15 20.37
C THR A 165 12.50 7.88 21.22
N SER A 166 12.94 6.77 20.62
CA SER A 166 13.08 5.46 21.29
C SER A 166 14.50 5.19 21.82
N ASP A 167 15.40 6.16 21.67
CA ASP A 167 16.75 6.18 22.25
C ASP A 167 16.77 7.09 23.48
#